data_72ca888227f96eb4cd505fb08f7e6a42
#
_entry.id   72ca888227f96eb4cd505fb08f7e6a42
#
_cell.length_a   1.000
_cell.length_b   1.000
_cell.length_c   1.000
_cell.angle_alpha   90.00
_cell.angle_beta   90.00
_cell.angle_gamma   90.00
#
_symmetry.space_group_name_H-M   'P 1'
#
loop_
_entity.id
_entity.type
_entity.pdbx_description
1 polymer ?
#
loop_
_entity_poly.entity_id
_entity_poly.type
_entity_poly.pdbx_seq_one_letter_code
_entity_poly.pdbx_strand_id
1 'polypeptide(L)'
;MKSSLILSVMLCAASSVAKAETPGGDAPSVSSRQTQESRWGLGLGMAVSSGIYAGEGTRLTPFPLISYDSERFFWRGIAGGAHLYKRDDFAIDATLSARMDGIDRSDFGRRELAERGIDRSLLEDRDDAIDLGIAATWTGAFGQLEFDIKGDISSASDGYEAGLKYGYPLQWGKSSITPNVGLSFLSKKLANYYYGTLPGEVDRGVVDYRPGSATVQRVGVDFVRPFADRWAFIANVSYEHLPGKITDSPLVDEDTNGSMSAFVGISRGF
;
A
#
# COMPACT_ATOMS: atom_id res chain seq x y z
N MET A 1 -1.36 6.32 23.70
CA MET A 1 -1.79 6.91 22.42
C MET A 1 -1.04 6.16 21.34
N LYS A 2 -1.62 5.09 20.87
CA LYS A 2 -1.13 4.35 19.68
C LYS A 2 -2.04 4.78 18.55
N SER A 3 -1.56 5.64 17.66
CA SER A 3 -2.30 6.07 16.48
C SER A 3 -2.25 4.92 15.48
N SER A 4 -3.34 4.24 15.29
CA SER A 4 -3.50 3.21 14.26
C SER A 4 -3.62 3.87 12.89
N LEU A 5 -2.95 3.29 11.90
CA LEU A 5 -2.78 3.83 10.56
C LEU A 5 -3.46 2.92 9.54
N ILE A 6 -4.44 3.45 8.82
CA ILE A 6 -4.79 2.87 7.52
C ILE A 6 -3.80 3.44 6.50
N LEU A 7 -2.77 2.69 6.21
CA LEU A 7 -1.82 3.04 5.19
C LEU A 7 -1.50 1.79 4.37
N SER A 8 -2.36 1.49 3.41
CA SER A 8 -1.96 0.62 2.30
C SER A 8 -0.93 1.38 1.45
N VAL A 9 0.27 1.60 2.03
CA VAL A 9 1.40 2.03 1.22
C VAL A 9 1.84 0.82 0.42
N MET A 10 1.27 0.67 -0.77
CA MET A 10 1.93 -0.10 -1.81
C MET A 10 3.25 0.60 -2.12
N LEU A 11 4.31 0.11 -1.50
CA LEU A 11 5.65 0.59 -1.78
C LEU A 11 5.99 0.14 -3.19
N CYS A 12 5.95 1.07 -4.13
CA CYS A 12 6.43 0.82 -5.47
C CYS A 12 7.87 0.33 -5.42
N ALA A 13 8.08 -0.87 -5.93
CA ALA A 13 9.39 -1.33 -6.28
C ALA A 13 10.00 -0.31 -7.25
N ALA A 14 11.03 0.41 -6.83
CA ALA A 14 11.95 1.02 -7.77
C ALA A 14 12.66 -0.13 -8.48
N SER A 15 11.97 -0.75 -9.45
CA SER A 15 12.58 -1.71 -10.34
C SER A 15 13.63 -0.99 -11.15
N SER A 16 14.82 -1.54 -11.17
CA SER A 16 15.93 -1.13 -12.03
C SER A 16 15.42 -0.80 -13.43
N VAL A 17 15.66 0.43 -13.87
CA VAL A 17 15.36 0.89 -15.24
C VAL A 17 16.13 0.01 -16.21
N ALA A 18 15.46 -0.94 -16.85
CA ALA A 18 15.99 -1.65 -17.99
C ALA A 18 16.14 -0.64 -19.15
N LYS A 19 17.37 -0.45 -19.57
CA LYS A 19 17.76 0.39 -20.69
C LYS A 19 17.23 -0.28 -21.97
N ALA A 20 16.26 0.35 -22.63
CA ALA A 20 15.87 -0.02 -23.96
C ALA A 20 17.02 0.27 -24.92
N GLU A 21 17.65 -0.75 -25.46
CA GLU A 21 18.64 -0.62 -26.53
C GLU A 21 17.93 -0.43 -27.86
N THR A 22 18.23 0.69 -28.52
CA THR A 22 17.86 0.94 -29.92
C THR A 22 18.91 0.27 -30.82
N PRO A 23 18.54 -0.50 -31.83
CA PRO A 23 19.52 -1.09 -32.73
C PRO A 23 20.02 -0.10 -33.79
N GLY A 24 21.34 0.06 -33.88
CA GLY A 24 22.03 0.56 -35.05
C GLY A 24 22.86 1.80 -34.87
N GLY A 25 24.20 1.63 -34.93
CA GLY A 25 25.16 2.72 -35.13
C GLY A 25 26.45 2.56 -34.34
N ASP A 26 27.53 2.19 -35.00
CA ASP A 26 28.88 2.11 -34.47
C ASP A 26 29.28 3.42 -33.77
N ALA A 27 29.55 3.38 -32.46
CA ALA A 27 30.24 4.40 -31.74
C ALA A 27 31.09 3.76 -30.61
N PRO A 28 32.30 4.34 -30.30
CA PRO A 28 33.34 3.68 -29.56
C PRO A 28 32.96 3.35 -28.14
N SER A 29 33.40 2.18 -27.68
CA SER A 29 33.24 1.64 -26.34
C SER A 29 33.68 2.62 -25.26
N VAL A 30 32.70 3.34 -24.69
CA VAL A 30 32.89 4.01 -23.40
C VAL A 30 32.68 2.96 -22.33
N SER A 31 33.75 2.62 -21.65
CA SER A 31 33.83 1.80 -20.46
C SER A 31 32.63 2.11 -19.55
N SER A 32 31.71 1.15 -19.45
CA SER A 32 30.62 1.18 -18.49
C SER A 32 31.21 1.21 -17.09
N ARG A 33 31.30 2.41 -16.49
CA ARG A 33 31.38 2.50 -15.03
C ARG A 33 30.15 1.78 -14.49
N GLN A 34 30.37 0.59 -13.97
CA GLN A 34 29.42 -0.11 -13.13
C GLN A 34 29.04 0.86 -12.01
N THR A 35 27.87 1.45 -12.12
CA THR A 35 27.20 2.07 -10.98
C THR A 35 26.96 0.91 -10.02
N GLN A 36 27.78 0.84 -8.98
CA GLN A 36 27.61 -0.14 -7.91
C GLN A 36 26.23 0.12 -7.33
N GLU A 37 25.27 -0.75 -7.68
CA GLU A 37 23.89 -0.64 -7.20
C GLU A 37 23.92 -0.72 -5.68
N SER A 38 23.51 0.36 -5.07
CA SER A 38 23.42 0.45 -3.61
C SER A 38 22.42 -0.59 -3.12
N ARG A 39 22.87 -1.54 -2.31
CA ARG A 39 22.00 -2.57 -1.74
C ARG A 39 21.10 -2.02 -0.63
N TRP A 40 21.50 -0.94 0.01
CA TRP A 40 20.78 -0.29 1.10
C TRP A 40 20.31 1.09 0.68
N GLY A 41 19.11 1.43 1.13
CA GLY A 41 18.59 2.78 1.08
C GLY A 41 18.06 3.19 2.45
N LEU A 42 18.41 4.40 2.88
CA LEU A 42 17.91 4.99 4.11
C LEU A 42 17.34 6.38 3.82
N GLY A 43 16.23 6.69 4.44
CA GLY A 43 15.54 7.95 4.22
C GLY A 43 14.47 8.26 5.24
N LEU A 44 13.78 9.34 5.00
CA LEU A 44 12.61 9.76 5.77
C LEU A 44 11.50 10.15 4.81
N GLY A 45 10.28 9.86 5.21
CA GLY A 45 9.08 10.21 4.47
C GLY A 45 7.93 10.57 5.39
N MET A 46 6.90 11.10 4.78
CA MET A 46 5.66 11.49 5.43
C MET A 46 4.50 11.05 4.55
N ALA A 47 3.51 10.42 5.17
CA ALA A 47 2.26 10.08 4.53
C ALA A 47 1.11 10.86 5.12
N VAL A 48 0.16 11.20 4.26
CA VAL A 48 -1.12 11.83 4.60
C VAL A 48 -2.22 10.98 4.01
N SER A 49 -3.26 10.66 4.78
CA SER A 49 -4.45 9.98 4.27
C SER A 49 -5.71 10.58 4.84
N SER A 50 -6.78 10.63 4.04
CA SER A 50 -8.12 10.94 4.54
C SER A 50 -8.65 9.76 5.33
N GLY A 51 -9.25 10.03 6.49
CA GLY A 51 -10.02 9.03 7.22
C GLY A 51 -11.22 8.56 6.40
N ILE A 52 -11.64 7.32 6.63
CA ILE A 52 -12.84 6.75 6.02
C ILE A 52 -13.92 6.42 7.05
N TYR A 53 -13.55 6.34 8.31
CA TYR A 53 -14.51 6.03 9.37
C TYR A 53 -15.23 7.28 9.87
N ALA A 54 -16.41 7.08 10.41
CA ALA A 54 -17.27 8.15 10.94
C ALA A 54 -16.51 9.06 11.91
N GLY A 55 -16.37 10.33 11.55
CA GLY A 55 -15.67 11.34 12.34
C GLY A 55 -14.16 11.20 12.42
N GLU A 56 -13.57 10.32 11.64
CA GLU A 56 -12.13 10.18 11.53
C GLU A 56 -11.54 11.34 10.71
N GLY A 57 -10.53 12.02 11.28
CA GLY A 57 -9.84 13.10 10.59
C GLY A 57 -8.75 12.64 9.63
N THR A 58 -8.05 13.61 9.06
CA THR A 58 -6.85 13.35 8.24
C THR A 58 -5.72 12.84 9.14
N ARG A 59 -5.06 11.77 8.71
CA ARG A 59 -3.90 11.18 9.39
C ARG A 59 -2.61 11.68 8.76
N LEU A 60 -1.65 12.00 9.62
CA LEU A 60 -0.29 12.37 9.22
C LEU A 60 0.71 11.45 9.90
N THR A 61 1.53 10.76 9.11
CA THR A 61 2.46 9.76 9.65
C THR A 61 3.85 9.94 9.09
N PRO A 62 4.83 10.20 9.96
CA PRO A 62 6.24 10.14 9.58
C PRO A 62 6.70 8.68 9.47
N PHE A 63 7.52 8.39 8.46
CA PHE A 63 8.09 7.06 8.22
C PHE A 63 9.59 7.09 8.04
N PRO A 64 10.32 6.18 8.68
CA PRO A 64 11.65 5.83 8.23
C PRO A 64 11.55 5.05 6.91
N LEU A 65 12.28 5.49 5.90
CA LEU A 65 12.43 4.77 4.64
C LEU A 65 13.67 3.90 4.73
N ILE A 66 13.46 2.61 4.94
CA ILE A 66 14.52 1.61 4.95
C ILE A 66 14.27 0.70 3.76
N SER A 67 15.25 0.57 2.89
CA SER A 67 15.20 -0.38 1.79
C SER A 67 16.49 -1.20 1.72
N TYR A 68 16.33 -2.45 1.35
CA TYR A 68 17.41 -3.39 1.06
C TYR A 68 16.99 -4.25 -0.12
N ASP A 69 17.87 -4.47 -1.07
CA ASP A 69 17.63 -5.40 -2.18
C ASP A 69 18.89 -6.20 -2.45
N SER A 70 18.73 -7.50 -2.58
CA SER A 70 19.79 -8.45 -2.93
C SER A 70 19.25 -9.51 -3.89
N GLU A 71 20.06 -10.47 -4.28
CA GLU A 71 19.63 -11.56 -5.16
C GLU A 71 18.55 -12.46 -4.53
N ARG A 72 18.51 -12.55 -3.19
CA ARG A 72 17.62 -13.49 -2.47
C ARG A 72 16.59 -12.81 -1.59
N PHE A 73 16.92 -11.67 -1.00
CA PHE A 73 16.07 -11.01 -0.01
C PHE A 73 15.91 -9.55 -0.34
N PHE A 74 14.77 -9.01 0.01
CA PHE A 74 14.50 -7.59 -0.06
C PHE A 74 13.79 -7.09 1.19
N TRP A 75 13.92 -5.80 1.44
CA TRP A 75 13.15 -5.05 2.44
C TRP A 75 12.77 -3.70 1.87
N ARG A 76 11.51 -3.32 1.97
CA ARG A 76 10.98 -2.07 1.42
C ARG A 76 9.96 -1.48 2.38
N GLY A 77 10.38 -0.49 3.20
CA GLY A 77 9.52 0.15 4.19
C GLY A 77 8.98 -0.83 5.22
N ILE A 78 7.69 -1.15 5.16
CA ILE A 78 6.99 -2.05 6.08
C ILE A 78 6.85 -3.49 5.56
N ALA A 79 7.42 -3.78 4.41
CA ALA A 79 7.38 -5.10 3.79
C ALA A 79 8.78 -5.62 3.51
N GLY A 80 8.97 -6.91 3.69
CA GLY A 80 10.17 -7.63 3.31
C GLY A 80 9.82 -8.96 2.67
N GLY A 81 10.81 -9.64 2.12
CA GLY A 81 10.54 -10.91 1.47
C GLY A 81 11.78 -11.58 0.88
N ALA A 82 11.50 -12.66 0.16
CA ALA A 82 12.50 -13.44 -0.54
C ALA A 82 12.10 -13.61 -2.01
N HIS A 83 13.07 -13.40 -2.89
CA HIS A 83 12.92 -13.72 -4.30
C HIS A 83 12.93 -15.23 -4.50
N LEU A 84 11.79 -15.82 -4.80
CA LEU A 84 11.65 -17.25 -5.13
C LEU A 84 12.11 -17.52 -6.56
N TYR A 85 11.86 -16.55 -7.43
CA TYR A 85 12.29 -16.56 -8.82
C TYR A 85 12.48 -15.11 -9.28
N LYS A 86 13.59 -14.80 -9.96
CA LYS A 86 13.88 -13.44 -10.45
C LYS A 86 14.58 -13.53 -11.79
N ARG A 87 13.99 -12.85 -12.78
CA ARG A 87 14.56 -12.55 -14.10
C ARG A 87 14.36 -11.06 -14.38
N ASP A 88 14.91 -10.59 -15.48
CA ASP A 88 14.83 -9.18 -15.87
C ASP A 88 13.40 -8.73 -16.12
N ASP A 89 12.55 -9.61 -16.62
CA ASP A 89 11.17 -9.33 -17.02
C ASP A 89 10.12 -9.91 -16.06
N PHE A 90 10.51 -10.83 -15.17
CA PHE A 90 9.56 -11.53 -14.31
C PHE A 90 10.17 -11.92 -12.95
N ALA A 91 9.41 -11.68 -11.88
CA ALA A 91 9.77 -12.08 -10.53
C ALA A 91 8.60 -12.73 -9.81
N ILE A 92 8.92 -13.70 -8.94
CA ILE A 92 7.99 -14.27 -7.95
C ILE A 92 8.64 -14.12 -6.58
N ASP A 93 7.93 -13.49 -5.66
CA ASP A 93 8.41 -13.16 -4.33
C ASP A 93 7.50 -13.76 -3.26
N ALA A 94 8.11 -14.32 -2.22
CA ALA A 94 7.42 -14.52 -0.94
C ALA A 94 7.52 -13.22 -0.14
N THR A 95 6.40 -12.75 0.42
CA THR A 95 6.30 -11.46 1.08
C THR A 95 5.81 -11.58 2.51
N LEU A 96 6.38 -10.78 3.39
CA LEU A 96 5.91 -10.55 4.75
C LEU A 96 5.70 -9.04 4.92
N SER A 97 4.51 -8.60 5.28
CA SER A 97 4.19 -7.18 5.37
C SER A 97 3.35 -6.85 6.60
N ALA A 98 3.56 -5.66 7.15
CA ALA A 98 2.64 -5.11 8.13
C ALA A 98 1.41 -4.54 7.40
N ARG A 99 0.22 -4.91 7.86
CA ARG A 99 -1.05 -4.28 7.50
C ARG A 99 -1.40 -3.27 8.59
N MET A 100 -1.44 -2.02 8.23
CA MET A 100 -1.67 -0.91 9.15
C MET A 100 -3.10 -0.34 8.97
N ASP A 101 -4.08 -1.22 8.81
CA ASP A 101 -5.49 -0.87 8.59
C ASP A 101 -6.27 -0.80 9.91
N GLY A 102 -5.61 -1.01 11.04
CA GLY A 102 -6.20 -0.93 12.37
C GLY A 102 -6.76 0.45 12.69
N ILE A 103 -7.74 0.49 13.58
CA ILE A 103 -8.32 1.72 14.11
C ILE A 103 -8.66 1.55 15.58
N ASP A 104 -8.20 2.48 16.41
CA ASP A 104 -8.59 2.52 17.81
C ASP A 104 -10.04 3.04 17.91
N ARG A 105 -10.80 2.48 18.83
CA ARG A 105 -12.16 2.94 19.16
C ARG A 105 -12.20 4.45 19.41
N SER A 106 -11.13 5.02 19.97
CA SER A 106 -11.02 6.45 20.28
C SER A 106 -11.00 7.35 19.04
N ASP A 107 -10.64 6.81 17.88
CA ASP A 107 -10.49 7.58 16.64
C ASP A 107 -11.83 7.73 15.88
N PHE A 108 -12.84 6.96 16.25
CA PHE A 108 -14.20 7.20 15.76
C PHE A 108 -14.82 8.45 16.39
N GLY A 109 -15.53 9.25 15.61
CA GLY A 109 -16.30 10.40 16.07
C GLY A 109 -17.52 9.99 16.92
N ARG A 110 -17.62 10.55 18.14
CA ARG A 110 -18.75 10.24 19.02
C ARG A 110 -20.07 10.75 18.48
N ARG A 111 -20.05 11.96 17.90
CA ARG A 111 -21.26 12.60 17.38
C ARG A 111 -21.74 11.91 16.13
N GLU A 112 -20.83 11.62 15.21
CA GLU A 112 -21.08 10.99 13.94
C GLU A 112 -21.65 9.57 14.13
N LEU A 113 -21.13 8.80 15.08
CA LEU A 113 -21.68 7.50 15.45
C LEU A 113 -23.04 7.61 16.17
N ALA A 114 -23.22 8.59 17.06
CA ALA A 114 -24.47 8.79 17.78
C ALA A 114 -25.63 9.18 16.84
N GLU A 115 -25.37 9.95 15.79
CA GLU A 115 -26.33 10.27 14.73
C GLU A 115 -26.85 9.02 14.01
N ARG A 116 -26.07 7.92 14.03
CA ARG A 116 -26.41 6.58 13.50
C ARG A 116 -26.90 5.60 14.56
N GLY A 117 -27.14 6.08 15.78
CA GLY A 117 -27.61 5.26 16.88
C GLY A 117 -26.56 4.34 17.49
N ILE A 118 -25.27 4.59 17.26
CA ILE A 118 -24.16 3.81 17.79
C ILE A 118 -23.47 4.55 18.92
N ASP A 119 -23.42 3.93 20.10
CA ASP A 119 -22.54 4.41 21.16
C ASP A 119 -21.12 3.90 20.93
N ARG A 120 -20.17 4.84 20.73
CA ARG A 120 -18.75 4.54 20.52
C ARG A 120 -18.17 3.62 21.62
N SER A 121 -18.67 3.69 22.85
CA SER A 121 -18.18 2.87 23.96
C SER A 121 -18.45 1.38 23.78
N LEU A 122 -19.37 1.01 22.91
CA LEU A 122 -19.72 -0.37 22.58
C LEU A 122 -18.84 -0.99 21.50
N LEU A 123 -18.05 -0.15 20.80
CA LEU A 123 -17.12 -0.61 19.76
C LEU A 123 -15.86 -1.21 20.36
N GLU A 124 -15.20 -2.03 19.57
CA GLU A 124 -13.88 -2.60 19.83
C GLU A 124 -12.82 -1.96 18.93
N ASP A 125 -11.56 -2.05 19.34
CA ASP A 125 -10.45 -1.66 18.49
C ASP A 125 -10.29 -2.67 17.34
N ARG A 126 -9.78 -2.21 16.17
CA ARG A 126 -9.34 -3.08 15.09
C ARG A 126 -7.82 -3.05 15.07
N ASP A 127 -7.23 -4.22 15.26
CA ASP A 127 -5.78 -4.34 15.34
C ASP A 127 -5.13 -4.26 13.95
N ASP A 128 -3.90 -3.78 13.93
CA ASP A 128 -3.01 -3.98 12.81
C ASP A 128 -2.67 -5.46 12.66
N ALA A 129 -2.30 -5.88 11.45
CA ALA A 129 -2.02 -7.28 11.16
C ALA A 129 -0.64 -7.48 10.52
N ILE A 130 -0.19 -8.73 10.52
CA ILE A 130 0.96 -9.17 9.75
C ILE A 130 0.45 -10.13 8.68
N ASP A 131 0.74 -9.81 7.43
CA ASP A 131 0.37 -10.61 6.27
C ASP A 131 1.56 -11.39 5.74
N LEU A 132 1.35 -12.66 5.41
CA LEU A 132 2.24 -13.49 4.61
C LEU A 132 1.61 -13.69 3.22
N GLY A 133 2.42 -13.55 2.17
CA GLY A 133 1.90 -13.63 0.82
C GLY A 133 2.89 -14.07 -0.24
N ILE A 134 2.40 -14.07 -1.46
CA ILE A 134 3.17 -14.29 -2.69
C ILE A 134 2.78 -13.17 -3.66
N ALA A 135 3.79 -12.60 -4.32
CA ALA A 135 3.62 -11.63 -5.38
C ALA A 135 4.31 -12.11 -6.65
N ALA A 136 3.70 -11.83 -7.79
CA ALA A 136 4.27 -12.05 -9.12
C ALA A 136 4.29 -10.72 -9.86
N THR A 137 5.47 -10.31 -10.31
CA THR A 137 5.67 -9.06 -11.04
C THR A 137 6.18 -9.36 -12.43
N TRP A 138 5.51 -8.82 -13.44
CA TRP A 138 5.97 -8.84 -14.82
C TRP A 138 6.26 -7.41 -15.28
N THR A 139 7.44 -7.22 -15.90
CA THR A 139 7.90 -5.93 -16.40
C THR A 139 8.27 -6.07 -17.87
N GLY A 140 7.74 -5.18 -18.71
CA GLY A 140 7.99 -5.25 -20.15
C GLY A 140 7.77 -3.90 -20.83
N ALA A 141 7.82 -3.90 -22.16
CA ALA A 141 7.60 -2.69 -22.96
C ALA A 141 6.22 -2.04 -22.74
N PHE A 142 5.25 -2.81 -22.27
CA PHE A 142 3.88 -2.35 -21.95
C PHE A 142 3.70 -1.84 -20.53
N GLY A 143 4.77 -1.77 -19.74
CA GLY A 143 4.73 -1.36 -18.34
C GLY A 143 4.97 -2.51 -17.38
N GLN A 144 4.41 -2.40 -16.18
CA GLN A 144 4.56 -3.35 -15.09
C GLN A 144 3.18 -3.86 -14.65
N LEU A 145 3.03 -5.16 -14.56
CA LEU A 145 1.87 -5.83 -14.01
C LEU A 145 2.29 -6.59 -12.75
N GLU A 146 1.57 -6.38 -11.68
CA GLU A 146 1.80 -7.05 -10.40
C GLU A 146 0.50 -7.74 -9.95
N PHE A 147 0.62 -8.98 -9.55
CA PHE A 147 -0.43 -9.77 -8.91
C PHE A 147 0.09 -10.22 -7.56
N ASP A 148 -0.70 -10.05 -6.51
CA ASP A 148 -0.37 -10.54 -5.18
C ASP A 148 -1.56 -11.22 -4.50
N ILE A 149 -1.25 -12.13 -3.59
CA ILE A 149 -2.18 -12.69 -2.61
C ILE A 149 -1.48 -12.75 -1.28
N LYS A 150 -2.13 -12.21 -0.24
CA LYS A 150 -1.59 -12.16 1.11
C LYS A 150 -2.69 -12.44 2.13
N GLY A 151 -2.35 -13.12 3.21
CA GLY A 151 -3.26 -13.48 4.28
C GLY A 151 -2.72 -13.11 5.65
N ASP A 152 -3.61 -12.72 6.54
CA ASP A 152 -3.31 -12.41 7.92
C ASP A 152 -2.83 -13.66 8.67
N ILE A 153 -1.62 -13.59 9.23
CA ILE A 153 -1.00 -14.62 10.07
C ILE A 153 -0.93 -14.23 11.54
N SER A 154 -1.38 -13.03 11.88
CA SER A 154 -1.43 -12.49 13.25
C SER A 154 -2.74 -12.76 13.97
N SER A 155 -3.73 -13.32 13.26
CA SER A 155 -5.09 -13.60 13.77
C SER A 155 -5.88 -12.36 14.17
N ALA A 156 -5.62 -11.21 13.56
CA ALA A 156 -6.47 -10.03 13.70
C ALA A 156 -7.80 -10.25 12.97
N SER A 157 -7.75 -10.47 11.67
CA SER A 157 -8.93 -10.66 10.82
C SER A 157 -9.14 -12.11 10.37
N ASP A 158 -8.08 -12.94 10.37
CA ASP A 158 -8.03 -14.27 9.72
C ASP A 158 -8.44 -14.22 8.23
N GLY A 159 -8.31 -13.05 7.61
CA GLY A 159 -8.72 -12.81 6.24
C GLY A 159 -7.56 -12.83 5.24
N TYR A 160 -7.89 -12.68 3.97
CA TYR A 160 -6.89 -12.52 2.91
C TYR A 160 -7.32 -11.42 1.92
N GLU A 161 -6.34 -10.93 1.19
CA GLU A 161 -6.50 -9.96 0.11
C GLU A 161 -5.78 -10.49 -1.14
N ALA A 162 -6.39 -10.29 -2.31
CA ALA A 162 -5.75 -10.53 -3.60
C ALA A 162 -5.73 -9.22 -4.39
N GLY A 163 -4.55 -8.84 -4.87
CA GLY A 163 -4.30 -7.59 -5.57
C GLY A 163 -3.92 -7.79 -7.03
N LEU A 164 -4.30 -6.84 -7.87
CA LEU A 164 -3.82 -6.70 -9.24
C LEU A 164 -3.50 -5.22 -9.45
N LYS A 165 -2.27 -4.91 -9.85
CA LYS A 165 -1.83 -3.54 -10.13
C LYS A 165 -1.15 -3.49 -11.50
N TYR A 166 -1.49 -2.48 -12.29
CA TYR A 166 -0.82 -2.14 -13.53
C TYR A 166 -0.29 -0.73 -13.45
N GLY A 167 0.96 -0.52 -13.85
CA GLY A 167 1.61 0.78 -13.93
C GLY A 167 2.41 0.94 -15.21
N TYR A 168 2.43 2.15 -15.75
CA TYR A 168 3.20 2.48 -16.95
C TYR A 168 4.24 3.57 -16.63
N PRO A 169 5.55 3.22 -16.52
CA PRO A 169 6.60 4.18 -16.20
C PRO A 169 6.91 5.09 -17.40
N LEU A 170 6.71 6.39 -17.21
CA LEU A 170 7.04 7.44 -18.14
C LEU A 170 8.32 8.13 -17.69
N GLN A 171 9.32 8.22 -18.57
CA GLN A 171 10.58 8.93 -18.29
C GLN A 171 10.46 10.39 -18.69
N TRP A 172 10.70 11.30 -17.75
CA TRP A 172 10.75 12.74 -17.98
C TRP A 172 12.09 13.31 -17.48
N GLY A 173 13.07 13.36 -18.37
CA GLY A 173 14.44 13.68 -18.02
C GLY A 173 15.03 12.67 -17.04
N LYS A 174 15.39 13.12 -15.84
CA LYS A 174 15.87 12.25 -14.76
C LYS A 174 14.76 11.71 -13.87
N SER A 175 13.50 12.11 -14.11
CA SER A 175 12.36 11.72 -13.31
C SER A 175 11.61 10.56 -13.96
N SER A 176 11.09 9.67 -13.14
CA SER A 176 10.10 8.65 -13.54
C SER A 176 8.74 9.02 -12.96
N ILE A 177 7.71 9.03 -13.79
CA ILE A 177 6.31 9.23 -13.42
C ILE A 177 5.58 7.97 -13.82
N THR A 178 4.95 7.29 -12.87
CA THR A 178 4.26 6.02 -13.14
C THR A 178 2.78 6.14 -12.75
N PRO A 179 1.90 6.53 -13.68
CA PRO A 179 0.48 6.35 -13.47
C PRO A 179 0.18 4.86 -13.29
N ASN A 180 -0.73 4.57 -12.36
CA ASN A 180 -1.09 3.19 -12.05
C ASN A 180 -2.58 3.05 -11.74
N VAL A 181 -3.09 1.86 -11.96
CA VAL A 181 -4.45 1.44 -11.60
C VAL A 181 -4.36 0.08 -10.92
N GLY A 182 -5.27 -0.19 -10.01
CA GLY A 182 -5.29 -1.45 -9.28
C GLY A 182 -6.68 -1.85 -8.82
N LEU A 183 -6.78 -3.12 -8.48
CA LEU A 183 -7.94 -3.76 -7.87
C LEU A 183 -7.46 -4.57 -6.68
N SER A 184 -8.14 -4.46 -5.54
CA SER A 184 -7.92 -5.27 -4.36
C SER A 184 -9.21 -6.01 -3.99
N PHE A 185 -9.19 -7.32 -4.05
CA PHE A 185 -10.27 -8.16 -3.56
C PHE A 185 -10.02 -8.49 -2.09
N LEU A 186 -10.93 -8.04 -1.23
CA LEU A 186 -10.93 -8.32 0.20
C LEU A 186 -11.83 -9.53 0.48
N SER A 187 -11.30 -10.54 1.15
CA SER A 187 -12.09 -11.67 1.60
C SER A 187 -13.18 -11.23 2.58
N LYS A 188 -14.21 -12.06 2.75
CA LYS A 188 -15.31 -11.81 3.69
C LYS A 188 -14.82 -11.55 5.12
N LYS A 189 -13.84 -12.31 5.59
CA LYS A 189 -13.29 -12.14 6.94
C LYS A 189 -12.60 -10.78 7.07
N LEU A 190 -11.73 -10.43 6.11
CA LEU A 190 -11.01 -9.18 6.10
C LEU A 190 -11.95 -7.96 6.06
N ALA A 191 -12.88 -7.94 5.11
CA ALA A 191 -13.82 -6.83 4.97
C ALA A 191 -14.77 -6.70 6.16
N ASN A 192 -15.25 -7.82 6.72
CA ASN A 192 -16.09 -7.78 7.90
C ASN A 192 -15.35 -7.30 9.15
N TYR A 193 -14.06 -7.62 9.29
CA TYR A 193 -13.26 -7.19 10.42
C TYR A 193 -13.04 -5.67 10.45
N TYR A 194 -12.63 -5.11 9.33
CA TYR A 194 -12.32 -3.68 9.27
C TYR A 194 -13.58 -2.81 9.07
N TYR A 195 -14.52 -3.23 8.25
CA TYR A 195 -15.67 -2.40 7.85
C TYR A 195 -17.01 -2.87 8.39
N GLY A 196 -17.07 -4.01 9.04
CA GLY A 196 -18.26 -4.54 9.66
C GLY A 196 -18.29 -4.32 11.17
N THR A 197 -19.41 -4.73 11.79
CA THR A 197 -19.55 -4.80 13.24
C THR A 197 -19.11 -6.16 13.75
N LEU A 198 -18.33 -6.18 14.83
CA LEU A 198 -17.82 -7.41 15.42
C LEU A 198 -18.89 -8.11 16.26
N PRO A 199 -18.81 -9.45 16.44
CA PRO A 199 -19.80 -10.18 17.24
C PRO A 199 -19.99 -9.63 18.64
N GLY A 200 -18.88 -9.27 19.34
CA GLY A 200 -18.97 -8.68 20.66
C GLY A 200 -19.63 -7.30 20.70
N GLU A 201 -19.55 -6.52 19.61
CA GLU A 201 -20.23 -5.24 19.47
C GLU A 201 -21.75 -5.45 19.28
N VAL A 202 -22.12 -6.43 18.45
CA VAL A 202 -23.51 -6.83 18.23
C VAL A 202 -24.15 -7.33 19.52
N ASP A 203 -23.43 -8.15 20.30
CA ASP A 203 -23.89 -8.64 21.61
C ASP A 203 -24.13 -7.50 22.61
N ARG A 204 -23.43 -6.36 22.45
CA ARG A 204 -23.64 -5.14 23.25
C ARG A 204 -24.70 -4.19 22.70
N GLY A 205 -25.35 -4.58 21.57
CA GLY A 205 -26.46 -3.83 21.01
C GLY A 205 -26.12 -2.94 19.80
N VAL A 206 -24.92 -3.04 19.24
CA VAL A 206 -24.58 -2.39 17.96
C VAL A 206 -25.30 -3.13 16.83
N VAL A 207 -25.76 -2.40 15.82
CA VAL A 207 -26.41 -2.98 14.64
C VAL A 207 -25.47 -3.98 13.93
N ASP A 208 -25.98 -5.17 13.60
CA ASP A 208 -25.20 -6.19 12.86
C ASP A 208 -25.06 -5.79 11.40
N TYR A 209 -23.85 -5.41 11.00
CA TYR A 209 -23.50 -5.08 9.64
C TYR A 209 -22.31 -5.89 9.16
N ARG A 210 -22.45 -6.56 8.01
CA ARG A 210 -21.43 -7.44 7.42
C ARG A 210 -21.31 -7.17 5.93
N PRO A 211 -20.31 -6.38 5.47
CA PRO A 211 -20.13 -6.10 4.05
C PRO A 211 -19.91 -7.35 3.18
N GLY A 212 -19.44 -8.44 3.78
CA GLY A 212 -19.02 -9.61 3.02
C GLY A 212 -17.71 -9.36 2.28
N SER A 213 -17.49 -10.08 1.17
CA SER A 213 -16.33 -9.78 0.33
C SER A 213 -16.54 -8.50 -0.47
N ALA A 214 -15.45 -7.74 -0.68
CA ALA A 214 -15.49 -6.46 -1.37
C ALA A 214 -14.35 -6.34 -2.38
N THR A 215 -14.50 -5.51 -3.40
CA THR A 215 -13.44 -5.17 -4.35
C THR A 215 -13.25 -3.67 -4.33
N VAL A 216 -12.07 -3.23 -3.95
CA VAL A 216 -11.63 -1.83 -3.92
C VAL A 216 -10.89 -1.52 -5.21
N GLN A 217 -11.20 -0.40 -5.84
CA GLN A 217 -10.51 0.10 -7.02
C GLN A 217 -9.52 1.17 -6.60
N ARG A 218 -8.35 1.20 -7.22
CA ARG A 218 -7.31 2.18 -6.92
C ARG A 218 -6.81 2.83 -8.21
N VAL A 219 -6.57 4.13 -8.14
CA VAL A 219 -5.82 4.88 -9.16
C VAL A 219 -4.73 5.68 -8.46
N GLY A 220 -3.58 5.84 -9.10
CA GLY A 220 -2.49 6.58 -8.47
C GLY A 220 -1.42 7.00 -9.46
N VAL A 221 -0.49 7.79 -8.94
CA VAL A 221 0.71 8.22 -9.64
C VAL A 221 1.89 8.14 -8.69
N ASP A 222 2.91 7.40 -9.09
CA ASP A 222 4.19 7.36 -8.42
C ASP A 222 5.17 8.30 -9.13
N PHE A 223 6.00 8.98 -8.36
CA PHE A 223 7.02 9.88 -8.84
C PHE A 223 8.35 9.58 -8.16
N VAL A 224 9.40 9.41 -8.96
CA VAL A 224 10.76 9.23 -8.46
C VAL A 224 11.70 10.16 -9.21
N ARG A 225 12.54 10.91 -8.49
CA ARG A 225 13.54 11.79 -9.06
C ARG A 225 14.87 11.69 -8.33
N PRO A 226 15.91 11.09 -8.94
CA PRO A 226 17.28 11.24 -8.49
C PRO A 226 17.72 12.71 -8.60
N PHE A 227 18.29 13.29 -7.52
CA PHE A 227 18.65 14.73 -7.52
C PHE A 227 20.11 15.01 -7.11
N ALA A 228 20.77 14.10 -6.44
CA ALA A 228 22.17 14.17 -6.10
C ALA A 228 22.79 12.77 -6.15
N ASP A 229 24.09 12.65 -5.88
CA ASP A 229 24.75 11.36 -5.81
C ASP A 229 24.04 10.46 -4.78
N ARG A 230 23.41 9.39 -5.28
CA ARG A 230 22.68 8.39 -4.47
C ARG A 230 21.45 8.90 -3.72
N TRP A 231 20.99 10.13 -3.94
CA TRP A 231 19.76 10.65 -3.35
C TRP A 231 18.60 10.59 -4.35
N ALA A 232 17.43 10.23 -3.86
CA ALA A 232 16.18 10.27 -4.61
C ALA A 232 15.07 10.93 -3.80
N PHE A 233 14.29 11.75 -4.48
CA PHE A 233 12.98 12.19 -4.03
C PHE A 233 11.94 11.20 -4.53
N ILE A 234 11.03 10.82 -3.65
CA ILE A 234 9.97 9.84 -3.91
C ILE A 234 8.65 10.48 -3.50
N ALA A 235 7.64 10.40 -4.34
CA ALA A 235 6.29 10.81 -4.01
C ALA A 235 5.27 9.84 -4.61
N ASN A 236 4.11 9.74 -3.97
CA ASN A 236 2.95 9.00 -4.45
C ASN A 236 1.70 9.78 -4.10
N VAL A 237 0.72 9.74 -4.98
CA VAL A 237 -0.67 10.15 -4.71
C VAL A 237 -1.57 9.04 -5.22
N SER A 238 -2.53 8.62 -4.42
CA SER A 238 -3.49 7.60 -4.82
C SER A 238 -4.88 7.90 -4.27
N TYR A 239 -5.87 7.42 -4.98
CA TYR A 239 -7.27 7.40 -4.58
C TYR A 239 -7.79 5.98 -4.65
N GLU A 240 -8.48 5.56 -3.60
CA GLU A 240 -9.17 4.28 -3.47
C GLU A 240 -10.67 4.51 -3.49
N HIS A 241 -11.34 3.93 -4.47
CA HIS A 241 -12.80 3.93 -4.52
C HIS A 241 -13.35 2.73 -3.76
N LEU A 242 -14.14 3.00 -2.74
CA LEU A 242 -14.77 2.00 -1.90
C LEU A 242 -16.13 1.58 -2.50
N PRO A 243 -16.43 0.27 -2.60
CA PRO A 243 -17.72 -0.19 -3.08
C PRO A 243 -18.83 0.08 -2.05
N GLY A 244 -20.08 0.19 -2.49
CA GLY A 244 -21.25 0.45 -1.63
C GLY A 244 -21.33 -0.45 -0.39
N LYS A 245 -20.92 -1.72 -0.51
CA LYS A 245 -20.84 -2.63 0.63
C LYS A 245 -19.92 -2.15 1.77
N ILE A 246 -18.94 -1.30 1.49
CA ILE A 246 -18.08 -0.70 2.50
C ILE A 246 -18.66 0.65 2.93
N THR A 247 -19.07 1.50 1.98
CA THR A 247 -19.60 2.83 2.28
C THR A 247 -20.95 2.81 2.99
N ASP A 248 -21.76 1.76 2.82
CA ASP A 248 -23.02 1.57 3.54
C ASP A 248 -22.80 1.11 5.00
N SER A 249 -21.56 0.88 5.42
CA SER A 249 -21.28 0.51 6.81
C SER A 249 -21.60 1.66 7.76
N PRO A 250 -22.28 1.38 8.89
CA PRO A 250 -22.57 2.39 9.89
C PRO A 250 -21.32 2.93 10.60
N LEU A 251 -20.14 2.29 10.39
CA LEU A 251 -18.86 2.73 10.92
C LEU A 251 -18.09 3.64 9.95
N VAL A 252 -18.47 3.66 8.68
CA VAL A 252 -17.82 4.45 7.61
C VAL A 252 -18.53 5.79 7.45
N ASP A 253 -17.84 6.85 7.13
CA ASP A 253 -18.41 8.19 6.95
C ASP A 253 -19.41 8.22 5.79
N GLU A 254 -20.59 8.84 5.99
CA GLU A 254 -21.69 8.85 5.00
C GLU A 254 -21.33 9.58 3.70
N ASP A 255 -20.51 10.62 3.82
CA ASP A 255 -20.15 11.46 2.68
C ASP A 255 -18.95 10.89 1.93
N THR A 256 -18.35 9.77 2.40
CA THR A 256 -17.18 9.20 1.74
C THR A 256 -17.56 8.13 0.73
N ASN A 257 -16.93 8.18 -0.43
CA ASN A 257 -16.95 7.11 -1.43
C ASN A 257 -15.56 6.53 -1.68
N GLY A 258 -14.58 6.95 -0.89
CA GLY A 258 -13.19 6.52 -1.04
C GLY A 258 -12.23 7.22 -0.11
N SER A 259 -10.95 6.85 -0.22
CA SER A 259 -9.85 7.43 0.53
C SER A 259 -8.80 8.00 -0.40
N MET A 260 -8.30 9.19 -0.07
CA MET A 260 -7.16 9.79 -0.74
C MET A 260 -5.93 9.69 0.14
N SER A 261 -4.81 9.27 -0.44
CA SER A 261 -3.53 9.23 0.23
C SER A 261 -2.44 9.91 -0.59
N ALA A 262 -1.50 10.52 0.10
CA ALA A 262 -0.30 11.08 -0.49
C ALA A 262 0.92 10.73 0.37
N PHE A 263 2.03 10.50 -0.28
CA PHE A 263 3.31 10.23 0.36
C PHE A 263 4.40 11.06 -0.29
N VAL A 264 5.32 11.57 0.52
CA VAL A 264 6.54 12.22 0.07
C VAL A 264 7.72 11.77 0.91
N GLY A 265 8.88 11.61 0.29
CA GLY A 265 10.07 11.20 1.01
C GLY A 265 11.36 11.46 0.25
N ILE A 266 12.45 11.40 0.98
CA ILE A 266 13.80 11.41 0.45
C ILE A 266 14.56 10.19 0.94
N SER A 267 15.32 9.56 0.06
CA SER A 267 16.11 8.37 0.37
C SER A 267 17.50 8.50 -0.22
N ARG A 268 18.48 7.94 0.45
CA ARG A 268 19.87 7.82 -0.01
C ARG A 268 20.28 6.36 -0.10
N GLY A 269 20.88 5.99 -1.23
CA GLY A 269 21.48 4.67 -1.44
C GLY A 269 22.91 4.60 -0.89
N PHE A 270 23.33 3.41 -0.40
CA PHE A 270 24.65 3.13 0.16
C PHE A 270 25.27 1.90 -0.47
#